data_24b434deb193f0a85127ae05a7f0ecfc
#
_entry.id   24b434deb193f0a85127ae05a7f0ecfc
#
_cell.length_a   1.000
_cell.length_b   1.000
_cell.length_c   1.000
_cell.angle_alpha   90.00
_cell.angle_beta   90.00
_cell.angle_gamma   90.00
#
_symmetry.space_group_name_H-M   'P 1'
#
loop_
_entity.id
_entity.type
_entity.pdbx_description
1 polymer ?
#
loop_
_entity_poly.entity_id
_entity_poly.type
_entity_poly.pdbx_seq_one_letter_code
_entity_poly.pdbx_strand_id
1 'polypeptide(L)'
;VRPARAGDAASLARVQVASWRRDLAGIVPAALLADLTSDEAEAVWQDRWREAITNPPTSRHHVLAAVTEDPSREVVGFVSAGPATDADRWPGTDGQVYELRVSPERTGCGHGSRLLHAVADTLIQDGFHTVYTWALEADMALRGFLQTSGWAADGARGELDVGTSVPVVRLHTAISE
;
A
#
# COMPACT_ATOMS: atom_id res chain seq x y z
N VAL A 1 1.29 15.12 1.72
CA VAL A 1 1.86 13.96 1.02
C VAL A 1 2.90 14.46 0.03
N ARG A 2 3.96 13.70 -0.18
CA ARG A 2 5.04 13.99 -1.12
C ARG A 2 5.66 12.68 -1.65
N PRO A 3 6.40 12.72 -2.76
CA PRO A 3 7.24 11.59 -3.15
C PRO A 3 8.19 11.17 -2.01
N ALA A 4 8.32 9.87 -1.81
CA ALA A 4 9.25 9.33 -0.82
C ALA A 4 10.70 9.57 -1.25
N ARG A 5 11.59 9.69 -0.29
CA ARG A 5 13.03 9.89 -0.49
C ARG A 5 13.79 8.68 0.07
N ALA A 6 14.99 8.43 -0.42
CA ALA A 6 15.81 7.33 0.09
C ALA A 6 15.98 7.34 1.62
N GLY A 7 16.04 8.53 2.23
CA GLY A 7 16.09 8.70 3.67
C GLY A 7 14.82 8.31 4.43
N ASP A 8 13.68 8.15 3.75
CA ASP A 8 12.43 7.74 4.38
C ASP A 8 12.33 6.21 4.55
N ALA A 9 13.19 5.43 3.89
CA ALA A 9 13.09 3.97 3.81
C ALA A 9 12.94 3.28 5.17
N ALA A 10 13.71 3.71 6.18
CA ALA A 10 13.60 3.18 7.54
C ALA A 10 12.23 3.49 8.18
N SER A 11 11.69 4.67 7.92
CA SER A 11 10.38 5.06 8.45
C SER A 11 9.24 4.32 7.75
N LEU A 12 9.35 4.08 6.42
CA LEU A 12 8.40 3.27 5.67
C LEU A 12 8.38 1.83 6.22
N ALA A 13 9.55 1.22 6.42
CA ALA A 13 9.65 -0.12 6.99
C ALA A 13 8.99 -0.22 8.38
N ARG A 14 9.25 0.75 9.27
CA ARG A 14 8.60 0.83 10.58
C ARG A 14 7.08 0.93 10.48
N VAL A 15 6.57 1.83 9.64
CA VAL A 15 5.12 1.98 9.42
C VAL A 15 4.51 0.68 8.91
N GLN A 16 5.16 0.01 7.96
CA GLN A 16 4.72 -1.28 7.40
C GLN A 16 4.66 -2.35 8.48
N VAL A 17 5.75 -2.56 9.20
CA VAL A 17 5.84 -3.58 10.26
C VAL A 17 4.82 -3.31 11.38
N ALA A 18 4.69 -2.06 11.83
CA ALA A 18 3.73 -1.70 12.85
C ALA A 18 2.28 -1.92 12.41
N SER A 19 1.95 -1.56 11.15
CA SER A 19 0.61 -1.78 10.62
C SER A 19 0.33 -3.28 10.42
N TRP A 20 1.28 -4.08 9.95
CA TRP A 20 1.11 -5.52 9.80
C TRP A 20 0.87 -6.23 11.14
N ARG A 21 1.61 -5.85 12.19
CA ARG A 21 1.37 -6.40 13.55
C ARG A 21 -0.07 -6.20 14.01
N ARG A 22 -0.71 -5.10 13.64
CA ARG A 22 -2.12 -4.84 13.96
C ARG A 22 -3.06 -5.53 12.98
N ASP A 23 -2.86 -5.31 11.68
CA ASP A 23 -3.85 -5.61 10.65
C ASP A 23 -3.89 -7.10 10.29
N LEU A 24 -2.76 -7.80 10.41
CA LEU A 24 -2.64 -9.23 10.11
C LEU A 24 -2.84 -10.14 11.33
N ALA A 25 -2.93 -9.56 12.53
CA ALA A 25 -3.17 -10.32 13.75
C ALA A 25 -4.49 -11.11 13.65
N GLY A 26 -4.40 -12.43 13.83
CA GLY A 26 -5.56 -13.33 13.71
C GLY A 26 -5.97 -13.67 12.26
N ILE A 27 -5.36 -13.06 11.25
CA ILE A 27 -5.60 -13.36 9.83
C ILE A 27 -4.55 -14.33 9.29
N VAL A 28 -3.28 -14.11 9.65
CA VAL A 28 -2.18 -15.00 9.27
C VAL A 28 -1.65 -15.77 10.50
N PRO A 29 -0.94 -16.90 10.31
CA PRO A 29 -0.35 -17.63 11.43
C PRO A 29 0.57 -16.74 12.26
N ALA A 30 0.48 -16.85 13.60
CA ALA A 30 1.24 -16.00 14.52
C ALA A 30 2.76 -16.12 14.33
N ALA A 31 3.28 -17.31 14.01
CA ALA A 31 4.69 -17.51 13.74
C ALA A 31 5.14 -16.74 12.49
N LEU A 32 4.36 -16.80 11.41
CA LEU A 32 4.62 -16.04 10.19
C LEU A 32 4.59 -14.52 10.46
N LEU A 33 3.59 -14.05 11.21
CA LEU A 33 3.50 -12.63 11.56
C LEU A 33 4.73 -12.19 12.37
N ALA A 34 5.19 -13.01 13.31
CA ALA A 34 6.40 -12.73 14.08
C ALA A 34 7.63 -12.62 13.16
N ASP A 35 7.78 -13.56 12.22
CA ASP A 35 8.89 -13.55 11.25
C ASP A 35 8.85 -12.31 10.34
N LEU A 36 7.67 -11.97 9.80
CA LEU A 36 7.47 -10.83 8.90
C LEU A 36 7.67 -9.47 9.59
N THR A 37 7.58 -9.44 10.92
CA THR A 37 7.63 -8.21 11.71
C THR A 37 8.78 -8.21 12.73
N SER A 38 9.75 -9.11 12.57
CA SER A 38 10.98 -9.10 13.37
C SER A 38 11.88 -7.90 13.03
N ASP A 39 12.85 -7.60 13.88
CA ASP A 39 13.81 -6.53 13.62
C ASP A 39 14.67 -6.82 12.40
N GLU A 40 14.99 -8.10 12.16
CA GLU A 40 15.70 -8.54 10.95
C GLU A 40 14.85 -8.33 9.70
N ALA A 41 13.55 -8.65 9.76
CA ALA A 41 12.62 -8.40 8.66
C ALA A 41 12.46 -6.89 8.39
N GLU A 42 12.38 -6.06 9.43
CA GLU A 42 12.32 -4.61 9.27
C GLU A 42 13.54 -4.07 8.52
N ALA A 43 14.74 -4.56 8.83
CA ALA A 43 15.97 -4.18 8.11
C ALA A 43 15.91 -4.58 6.61
N VAL A 44 15.40 -5.77 6.30
CA VAL A 44 15.19 -6.21 4.91
C VAL A 44 14.15 -5.33 4.19
N TRP A 45 13.06 -4.96 4.87
CA TRP A 45 12.05 -4.06 4.31
C TRP A 45 12.61 -2.67 4.08
N GLN A 46 13.45 -2.16 4.96
CA GLN A 46 14.14 -0.87 4.75
C GLN A 46 14.97 -0.87 3.46
N ASP A 47 15.73 -1.94 3.20
CA ASP A 47 16.53 -2.03 1.97
C ASP A 47 15.65 -2.15 0.73
N ARG A 48 14.56 -2.92 0.79
CA ARG A 48 13.57 -3.01 -0.30
C ARG A 48 12.91 -1.67 -0.60
N TRP A 49 12.53 -0.91 0.43
CA TRP A 49 11.97 0.42 0.22
C TRP A 49 12.99 1.39 -0.35
N ARG A 50 14.24 1.33 0.10
CA ARG A 50 15.31 2.14 -0.49
C ARG A 50 15.46 1.85 -1.97
N GLU A 51 15.50 0.57 -2.36
CA GLU A 51 15.59 0.15 -3.75
C GLU A 51 14.38 0.61 -4.57
N ALA A 52 13.16 0.41 -4.07
CA ALA A 52 11.94 0.84 -4.75
C ALA A 52 11.89 2.36 -4.99
N ILE A 53 12.48 3.15 -4.11
CA ILE A 53 12.53 4.62 -4.23
C ILE A 53 13.65 5.07 -5.18
N THR A 54 14.83 4.43 -5.13
CA THR A 54 16.01 4.89 -5.88
C THR A 54 16.11 4.28 -7.27
N ASN A 55 15.63 3.06 -7.46
CA ASN A 55 15.68 2.29 -8.70
C ASN A 55 14.31 1.71 -9.06
N PRO A 56 13.27 2.55 -9.26
CA PRO A 56 11.95 2.04 -9.62
C PRO A 56 12.01 1.28 -10.95
N PRO A 57 11.22 0.22 -11.14
CA PRO A 57 11.22 -0.57 -12.39
C PRO A 57 10.93 0.26 -13.64
N THR A 58 10.10 1.26 -13.52
CA THR A 58 9.82 2.26 -14.58
C THR A 58 9.53 3.61 -13.93
N SER A 59 9.50 4.68 -14.74
CA SER A 59 9.11 6.03 -14.28
C SER A 59 7.67 6.13 -13.80
N ARG A 60 6.84 5.10 -14.05
CA ARG A 60 5.42 5.02 -13.63
C ARG A 60 5.24 4.27 -12.30
N HIS A 61 6.33 3.88 -11.62
CA HIS A 61 6.29 3.30 -10.28
C HIS A 61 6.58 4.39 -9.25
N HIS A 62 5.70 4.55 -8.30
CA HIS A 62 5.76 5.63 -7.32
C HIS A 62 5.66 5.10 -5.89
N VAL A 63 6.38 5.76 -5.00
CA VAL A 63 6.20 5.64 -3.56
C VAL A 63 5.96 7.05 -3.01
N LEU A 64 4.80 7.27 -2.38
CA LEU A 64 4.44 8.53 -1.75
C LEU A 64 4.40 8.36 -0.24
N ALA A 65 4.89 9.35 0.49
CA ALA A 65 4.90 9.38 1.95
C ALA A 65 3.96 10.46 2.49
N ALA A 66 3.15 10.11 3.48
CA ALA A 66 2.44 11.05 4.32
C ALA A 66 3.34 11.46 5.48
N VAL A 67 3.57 12.75 5.62
CA VAL A 67 4.38 13.33 6.70
C VAL A 67 3.53 14.25 7.56
N THR A 68 3.87 14.32 8.86
CA THR A 68 3.22 15.28 9.76
C THR A 68 3.54 16.72 9.37
N GLU A 69 2.67 17.65 9.76
CA GLU A 69 2.87 19.09 9.51
C GLU A 69 3.71 19.76 10.61
N ASP A 70 3.88 19.09 11.73
CA ASP A 70 4.71 19.56 12.84
C ASP A 70 6.21 19.61 12.46
N PRO A 71 7.05 20.27 13.26
CA PRO A 71 8.48 20.40 12.96
C PRO A 71 9.25 19.07 12.82
N SER A 72 8.74 17.96 13.39
CA SER A 72 9.39 16.65 13.29
C SER A 72 9.35 16.09 11.87
N ARG A 73 8.33 16.48 11.06
CA ARG A 73 8.13 15.96 9.70
C ARG A 73 8.15 14.43 9.64
N GLU A 74 7.59 13.79 10.66
CA GLU A 74 7.57 12.34 10.80
C GLU A 74 6.78 11.69 9.65
N VAL A 75 7.32 10.61 9.07
CA VAL A 75 6.60 9.78 8.11
C VAL A 75 5.63 8.89 8.88
N VAL A 76 4.32 9.07 8.61
CA VAL A 76 3.22 8.41 9.32
C VAL A 76 2.38 7.50 8.42
N GLY A 77 2.70 7.41 7.16
CA GLY A 77 2.04 6.54 6.21
C GLY A 77 2.70 6.60 4.85
N PHE A 78 2.35 5.64 4.00
CA PHE A 78 2.84 5.60 2.62
C PHE A 78 1.85 4.87 1.71
N VAL A 79 2.02 5.10 0.41
CA VAL A 79 1.38 4.33 -0.65
C VAL A 79 2.40 4.05 -1.74
N SER A 80 2.40 2.81 -2.26
CA SER A 80 3.17 2.43 -3.44
C SER A 80 2.21 2.03 -4.56
N ALA A 81 2.49 2.47 -5.77
CA ALA A 81 1.64 2.24 -6.92
C ALA A 81 2.41 2.26 -8.23
N GLY A 82 1.81 1.72 -9.28
CA GLY A 82 2.37 1.68 -10.62
C GLY A 82 1.46 0.93 -11.58
N PRO A 83 1.97 0.41 -12.72
CA PRO A 83 1.21 -0.39 -13.66
C PRO A 83 0.61 -1.64 -13.02
N ALA A 84 -0.60 -2.03 -13.41
CA ALA A 84 -1.22 -3.26 -12.93
C ALA A 84 -0.40 -4.49 -13.38
N THR A 85 -0.27 -5.47 -12.49
CA THR A 85 0.52 -6.69 -12.69
C THR A 85 -0.31 -7.92 -12.98
N ASP A 86 -1.63 -7.85 -12.81
CA ASP A 86 -2.54 -8.96 -13.05
C ASP A 86 -2.64 -9.29 -14.55
N ALA A 87 -2.66 -10.57 -14.88
CA ALA A 87 -2.67 -11.05 -16.27
C ALA A 87 -3.92 -10.63 -17.06
N ASP A 88 -5.03 -10.33 -16.36
CA ASP A 88 -6.29 -9.85 -16.93
C ASP A 88 -6.40 -8.32 -17.00
N ARG A 89 -5.31 -7.60 -16.68
CA ARG A 89 -5.26 -6.13 -16.72
C ARG A 89 -4.29 -5.63 -17.77
N TRP A 90 -4.52 -4.40 -18.22
CA TRP A 90 -3.69 -3.76 -19.24
C TRP A 90 -2.75 -2.74 -18.61
N PRO A 91 -1.45 -3.04 -18.44
CA PRO A 91 -0.52 -2.16 -17.71
C PRO A 91 -0.26 -0.82 -18.41
N GLY A 92 -0.77 -0.62 -19.62
CA GLY A 92 -0.74 0.67 -20.32
C GLY A 92 -1.72 1.69 -19.74
N THR A 93 -2.89 1.24 -19.29
CA THR A 93 -4.01 2.07 -18.83
C THR A 93 -4.55 1.70 -17.47
N ASP A 94 -4.17 0.53 -16.95
CA ASP A 94 -4.58 0.03 -15.64
C ASP A 94 -3.44 0.20 -14.65
N GLY A 95 -3.68 0.95 -13.60
CA GLY A 95 -2.78 1.12 -12.47
C GLY A 95 -3.10 0.18 -11.31
N GLN A 96 -2.17 0.04 -10.40
CA GLN A 96 -2.35 -0.74 -9.19
C GLN A 96 -1.75 -0.01 -7.99
N VAL A 97 -2.49 0.04 -6.90
CA VAL A 97 -1.94 0.33 -5.59
C VAL A 97 -1.44 -0.99 -5.02
N TYR A 98 -0.12 -1.10 -4.86
CA TYR A 98 0.52 -2.31 -4.35
C TYR A 98 0.42 -2.40 -2.84
N GLU A 99 0.59 -1.26 -2.18
CA GLU A 99 0.53 -1.17 -0.72
C GLU A 99 0.07 0.21 -0.28
N LEU A 100 -0.80 0.26 0.73
CA LEU A 100 -1.22 1.48 1.42
C LEU A 100 -1.18 1.21 2.92
N ARG A 101 -0.37 1.96 3.66
CA ARG A 101 -0.23 1.81 5.11
C ARG A 101 -0.22 3.16 5.82
N VAL A 102 -0.82 3.17 6.98
CA VAL A 102 -0.76 4.29 7.92
C VAL A 102 -0.39 3.75 9.29
N SER A 103 0.51 4.44 9.98
CA SER A 103 0.90 4.08 11.35
C SER A 103 -0.35 3.84 12.21
N PRO A 104 -0.41 2.75 12.99
CA PRO A 104 -1.54 2.44 13.86
C PRO A 104 -1.97 3.61 14.75
N GLU A 105 -1.00 4.35 15.25
CA GLU A 105 -1.21 5.50 16.14
C GLU A 105 -1.77 6.74 15.43
N ARG A 106 -1.76 6.76 14.11
CA ARG A 106 -2.17 7.88 13.26
C ARG A 106 -3.35 7.54 12.34
N THR A 107 -4.00 6.40 12.57
CA THR A 107 -5.25 6.06 11.85
C THR A 107 -6.38 7.01 12.24
N GLY A 108 -7.34 7.22 11.35
CA GLY A 108 -8.46 8.14 11.59
C GLY A 108 -8.10 9.63 11.47
N CYS A 109 -6.83 9.99 11.20
CA CYS A 109 -6.37 11.38 11.06
C CYS A 109 -6.38 11.87 9.60
N GLY A 110 -7.01 11.15 8.67
CA GLY A 110 -7.13 11.52 7.26
C GLY A 110 -5.88 11.25 6.40
N HIS A 111 -4.82 10.63 6.97
CA HIS A 111 -3.61 10.34 6.21
C HIS A 111 -3.85 9.35 5.06
N GLY A 112 -4.67 8.31 5.28
CA GLY A 112 -5.03 7.33 4.24
C GLY A 112 -5.75 7.98 3.07
N SER A 113 -6.75 8.83 3.33
CA SER A 113 -7.48 9.54 2.28
C SER A 113 -6.57 10.48 1.49
N ARG A 114 -5.69 11.20 2.16
CA ARG A 114 -4.71 12.08 1.47
C ARG A 114 -3.72 11.30 0.61
N LEU A 115 -3.30 10.10 1.05
CA LEU A 115 -2.46 9.21 0.25
C LEU A 115 -3.20 8.68 -0.97
N LEU A 116 -4.47 8.24 -0.83
CA LEU A 116 -5.28 7.77 -1.96
C LEU A 116 -5.51 8.88 -3.00
N HIS A 117 -5.84 10.09 -2.58
CA HIS A 117 -6.00 11.21 -3.51
C HIS A 117 -4.70 11.52 -4.23
N ALA A 118 -3.59 11.67 -3.49
CA ALA A 118 -2.30 12.00 -4.09
C ALA A 118 -1.80 10.92 -5.07
N VAL A 119 -2.03 9.63 -4.78
CA VAL A 119 -1.63 8.56 -5.69
C VAL A 119 -2.57 8.51 -6.91
N ALA A 120 -3.86 8.79 -6.75
CA ALA A 120 -4.79 8.91 -7.89
C ALA A 120 -4.35 10.02 -8.84
N ASP A 121 -4.07 11.22 -8.33
CA ASP A 121 -3.56 12.34 -9.14
C ASP A 121 -2.26 11.97 -9.87
N THR A 122 -1.36 11.26 -9.21
CA THR A 122 -0.10 10.80 -9.81
C THR A 122 -0.35 9.79 -10.93
N LEU A 123 -1.24 8.83 -10.71
CA LEU A 123 -1.56 7.80 -11.69
C LEU A 123 -2.35 8.38 -12.89
N ILE A 124 -3.20 9.37 -12.69
CA ILE A 124 -3.85 10.14 -13.78
C ILE A 124 -2.79 10.80 -14.66
N GLN A 125 -1.80 11.47 -14.06
CA GLN A 125 -0.70 12.10 -14.80
C GLN A 125 0.12 11.10 -15.62
N ASP A 126 0.23 9.86 -15.15
CA ASP A 126 0.86 8.75 -15.88
C ASP A 126 -0.02 8.13 -16.97
N GLY A 127 -1.28 8.60 -17.11
CA GLY A 127 -2.23 8.13 -18.13
C GLY A 127 -2.97 6.85 -17.75
N PHE A 128 -3.06 6.51 -16.47
CA PHE A 128 -3.93 5.43 -16.01
C PHE A 128 -5.38 5.92 -15.88
N HIS A 129 -6.34 5.03 -16.15
CA HIS A 129 -7.77 5.32 -16.10
C HIS A 129 -8.52 4.52 -15.03
N THR A 130 -8.03 3.34 -14.72
CA THR A 130 -8.57 2.47 -13.68
C THR A 130 -7.45 2.03 -12.75
N VAL A 131 -7.73 2.00 -11.47
CA VAL A 131 -6.75 1.57 -10.46
C VAL A 131 -7.32 0.40 -9.67
N TYR A 132 -6.49 -0.59 -9.46
CA TYR A 132 -6.79 -1.84 -8.75
C TYR A 132 -5.98 -1.94 -7.47
N THR A 133 -6.48 -2.70 -6.52
CA THR A 133 -5.72 -3.15 -5.35
C THR A 133 -6.23 -4.50 -4.86
N TRP A 134 -5.35 -5.30 -4.27
CA TRP A 134 -5.72 -6.52 -3.59
C TRP A 134 -5.77 -6.29 -2.08
N ALA A 135 -6.80 -6.78 -1.44
CA ALA A 135 -6.96 -6.75 0.01
C ALA A 135 -7.25 -8.15 0.54
N LEU A 136 -6.77 -8.46 1.73
CA LEU A 136 -7.18 -9.69 2.41
C LEU A 136 -8.70 -9.66 2.61
N GLU A 137 -9.39 -10.77 2.32
CA GLU A 137 -10.84 -10.84 2.47
C GLU A 137 -11.29 -10.55 3.90
N ALA A 138 -10.48 -10.95 4.88
CA ALA A 138 -10.71 -10.73 6.30
C ALA A 138 -10.36 -9.32 6.79
N ASP A 139 -9.62 -8.51 6.01
CA ASP A 139 -9.29 -7.13 6.40
C ASP A 139 -10.47 -6.18 6.15
N MET A 140 -11.45 -6.26 7.06
CA MET A 140 -12.66 -5.45 6.98
C MET A 140 -12.38 -3.95 7.14
N ALA A 141 -11.30 -3.58 7.84
CA ALA A 141 -10.95 -2.18 8.07
C ALA A 141 -10.46 -1.52 6.77
N LEU A 142 -9.48 -2.15 6.08
CA LEU A 142 -8.99 -1.66 4.80
C LEU A 142 -10.08 -1.67 3.73
N ARG A 143 -10.84 -2.76 3.64
CA ARG A 143 -11.92 -2.90 2.66
C ARG A 143 -13.01 -1.85 2.87
N GLY A 144 -13.44 -1.63 4.11
CA GLY A 144 -14.43 -0.60 4.45
C GLY A 144 -13.92 0.81 4.14
N PHE A 145 -12.66 1.09 4.43
CA PHE A 145 -12.02 2.36 4.09
C PHE A 145 -11.98 2.59 2.57
N LEU A 146 -11.58 1.58 1.79
CA LEU A 146 -11.56 1.67 0.33
C LEU A 146 -12.97 1.87 -0.23
N GLN A 147 -13.97 1.11 0.25
CA GLN A 147 -15.36 1.25 -0.20
C GLN A 147 -15.93 2.65 0.07
N THR A 148 -15.67 3.22 1.26
CA THR A 148 -16.08 4.60 1.55
C THR A 148 -15.32 5.65 0.75
N SER A 149 -14.18 5.28 0.17
CA SER A 149 -13.38 6.10 -0.75
C SER A 149 -13.73 5.88 -2.23
N GLY A 150 -14.85 5.21 -2.52
CA GLY A 150 -15.34 5.03 -3.89
C GLY A 150 -14.80 3.80 -4.64
N TRP A 151 -14.12 2.88 -3.93
CA TRP A 151 -13.67 1.62 -4.51
C TRP A 151 -14.75 0.54 -4.41
N ALA A 152 -14.83 -0.31 -5.41
CA ALA A 152 -15.75 -1.44 -5.44
C ALA A 152 -15.02 -2.75 -5.75
N ALA A 153 -15.53 -3.87 -5.24
CA ALA A 153 -15.03 -5.18 -5.63
C ALA A 153 -15.41 -5.47 -7.09
N ASP A 154 -14.46 -5.95 -7.90
CA ASP A 154 -14.70 -6.32 -9.30
C ASP A 154 -15.09 -7.79 -9.49
N GLY A 155 -15.16 -8.55 -8.39
CA GLY A 155 -15.51 -9.96 -8.38
C GLY A 155 -14.30 -10.90 -8.46
N ALA A 156 -13.10 -10.39 -8.77
CA ALA A 156 -11.89 -11.20 -8.77
C ALA A 156 -11.51 -11.62 -7.35
N ARG A 157 -11.15 -12.90 -7.21
CA ARG A 157 -10.71 -13.51 -5.97
C ARG A 157 -9.40 -14.25 -6.22
N GLY A 158 -8.57 -14.30 -5.21
CA GLY A 158 -7.32 -15.03 -5.23
C GLY A 158 -7.01 -15.60 -3.86
N GLU A 159 -5.86 -16.25 -3.78
CA GLU A 159 -5.32 -16.78 -2.55
C GLU A 159 -3.85 -16.37 -2.43
N LEU A 160 -3.49 -15.89 -1.27
CA LEU A 160 -2.11 -15.64 -0.91
C LEU A 160 -1.59 -16.86 -0.14
N ASP A 161 -0.61 -17.56 -0.72
CA ASP A 161 0.06 -18.67 -0.03
C ASP A 161 1.19 -18.11 0.86
N VAL A 162 0.96 -18.20 2.15
CA VAL A 162 1.91 -17.76 3.19
C VAL A 162 2.16 -18.89 4.20
N GLY A 163 2.24 -20.15 3.69
CA GLY A 163 2.27 -21.36 4.51
C GLY A 163 0.86 -21.81 4.97
N THR A 164 -0.12 -20.99 4.68
CA THR A 164 -1.55 -21.28 4.68
C THR A 164 -2.18 -20.41 3.60
N SER A 165 -3.29 -20.89 3.02
CA SER A 165 -4.03 -20.10 2.03
C SER A 165 -4.83 -19.00 2.73
N VAL A 166 -4.60 -17.75 2.34
CA VAL A 166 -5.33 -16.59 2.84
C VAL A 166 -6.09 -15.95 1.69
N PRO A 167 -7.44 -15.91 1.74
CA PRO A 167 -8.25 -15.34 0.67
C PRO A 167 -8.01 -13.84 0.49
N VAL A 168 -7.91 -13.42 -0.77
CA VAL A 168 -7.82 -12.02 -1.16
C VAL A 168 -8.93 -11.67 -2.15
N VAL A 169 -9.35 -10.43 -2.12
CA VAL A 169 -10.34 -9.84 -3.05
C VAL A 169 -9.73 -8.63 -3.73
N ARG A 170 -10.07 -8.46 -5.01
CA ARG A 170 -9.63 -7.29 -5.76
C ARG A 170 -10.70 -6.20 -5.72
N LEU A 171 -10.25 -4.98 -5.46
CA LEU A 171 -11.07 -3.79 -5.55
C LEU A 171 -10.53 -2.89 -6.65
N HIS A 172 -11.39 -2.07 -7.22
CA HIS A 172 -11.03 -1.11 -8.25
C HIS A 172 -11.79 0.20 -8.10
N THR A 173 -11.26 1.24 -8.71
CA THR A 173 -11.94 2.51 -8.91
C THR A 173 -11.52 3.10 -10.25
N ALA A 174 -12.44 3.77 -10.93
CA ALA A 174 -12.08 4.61 -12.07
C ALA A 174 -11.46 5.92 -11.54
N ILE A 175 -10.39 6.34 -12.21
CA ILE A 175 -9.77 7.65 -11.98
C ILE A 175 -9.83 8.42 -13.29
N SER A 176 -10.33 9.64 -13.26
CA SER A 176 -10.41 10.54 -14.43
C SER A 176 -10.22 11.97 -13.97
N GLU A 177 -9.74 12.83 -14.88
CA GLU A 177 -9.78 14.27 -14.67
C GLU A 177 -11.23 14.79 -14.51
#